data_0565ec831d69c03d5c229c562b182db9
#
_entry.id   0565ec831d69c03d5c229c562b182db9
#
_cell.length_a   1.000
_cell.length_b   1.000
_cell.length_c   1.000
_cell.angle_alpha   90.00
_cell.angle_beta   90.00
_cell.angle_gamma   90.00
#
_symmetry.space_group_name_H-M   'P 1'
#
loop_
_entity.id
_entity.type
_entity.pdbx_description
1 polymer ?
#
loop_
_entity_poly.entity_id
_entity_poly.type
_entity_poly.pdbx_seq_one_letter_code
_entity_poly.pdbx_strand_id
1 'polypeptide(L)'
;MDRFYNVKSEKELPGILVAAIAPHTSAAVVGRVIGFSRTQGFFASPMFHAATRRDCDGDESSVTLLLDLFINFSKQYLPDSRGSTQDAPLVLTSKLIPAEVDDMAFDLDIGWRYPLEFYDACLNYKQPREVYIERLGKRLETELQYSGFGFTHNVSDLNSGVLCSAYKIIPSMEEKL
;
A
#
# COMPACT_ATOMS: atom_id res chain seq x y z
N MET A 1 -16.17 18.05 20.22
CA MET A 1 -15.77 16.98 19.31
C MET A 1 -14.76 16.14 20.04
N ASP A 2 -15.16 15.01 20.57
CA ASP A 2 -14.27 14.14 21.31
C ASP A 2 -13.21 13.59 20.39
N ARG A 3 -11.95 13.84 20.70
CA ARG A 3 -10.84 13.33 19.93
C ARG A 3 -10.61 11.88 20.35
N PHE A 4 -10.91 10.95 19.48
CA PHE A 4 -10.68 9.52 19.72
C PHE A 4 -9.19 9.23 19.99
N TYR A 5 -8.31 9.91 19.29
CA TYR A 5 -6.87 9.87 19.55
C TYR A 5 -6.40 11.23 20.09
N ASN A 6 -5.87 11.25 21.30
CA ASN A 6 -5.25 12.45 21.89
C ASN A 6 -3.73 12.41 21.62
N VAL A 7 -3.36 12.34 20.34
CA VAL A 7 -1.95 12.31 19.91
C VAL A 7 -1.34 13.69 20.07
N LYS A 8 -0.28 13.79 20.83
CA LYS A 8 0.46 15.02 21.10
C LYS A 8 1.79 15.10 20.34
N SER A 9 2.33 13.97 19.94
CA SER A 9 3.62 13.88 19.27
C SER A 9 3.67 12.68 18.31
N GLU A 10 4.59 12.71 17.34
CA GLU A 10 4.85 11.59 16.43
C GLU A 10 5.17 10.28 17.16
N LYS A 11 5.79 10.35 18.32
CA LYS A 11 6.19 9.16 19.10
C LYS A 11 5.00 8.36 19.61
N GLU A 12 3.83 8.94 19.64
CA GLU A 12 2.59 8.29 20.09
C GLU A 12 1.82 7.63 18.93
N LEU A 13 2.24 7.88 17.68
CA LEU A 13 1.58 7.33 16.51
C LEU A 13 1.79 5.82 16.29
N PRO A 14 2.96 5.22 16.60
CA PRO A 14 3.10 3.77 16.46
C PRO A 14 2.05 3.01 17.27
N GLY A 15 1.36 2.08 16.62
CA GLY A 15 0.25 1.32 17.21
C GLY A 15 -1.15 1.86 16.89
N ILE A 16 -1.26 3.10 16.40
CA ILE A 16 -2.56 3.70 16.05
C ILE A 16 -3.06 3.14 14.71
N LEU A 17 -4.39 3.00 14.62
CA LEU A 17 -5.05 2.56 13.39
C LEU A 17 -5.17 3.72 12.39
N VAL A 18 -4.96 3.40 11.14
CA VAL A 18 -5.08 4.30 9.99
C VAL A 18 -5.95 3.71 8.92
N ALA A 19 -6.51 4.56 8.09
CA ALA A 19 -7.18 4.21 6.85
C ALA A 19 -6.32 4.69 5.68
N ALA A 20 -5.94 3.78 4.80
CA ALA A 20 -5.25 4.09 3.56
C ALA A 20 -6.21 4.00 2.39
N ILE A 21 -6.25 5.03 1.57
CA ILE A 21 -7.11 5.11 0.39
C ILE A 21 -6.29 5.57 -0.82
N ALA A 22 -6.42 4.86 -1.92
CA ALA A 22 -5.85 5.27 -3.20
C ALA A 22 -6.82 6.20 -3.94
N PRO A 23 -6.32 7.09 -4.82
CA PRO A 23 -7.17 7.91 -5.67
C PRO A 23 -8.15 7.07 -6.50
N HIS A 24 -9.34 7.61 -6.75
CA HIS A 24 -10.39 6.97 -7.56
C HIS A 24 -10.91 5.62 -7.03
N THR A 25 -10.65 5.32 -5.75
CA THR A 25 -11.24 4.16 -5.08
C THR A 25 -12.13 4.61 -3.93
N SER A 26 -13.22 3.90 -3.70
CA SER A 26 -14.12 4.16 -2.58
C SER A 26 -13.78 3.32 -1.34
N ALA A 27 -12.81 2.41 -1.43
CA ALA A 27 -12.46 1.49 -0.36
C ALA A 27 -11.14 1.92 0.31
N ALA A 28 -11.21 2.19 1.60
CA ALA A 28 -10.03 2.40 2.43
C ALA A 28 -9.64 1.13 3.18
N VAL A 29 -8.36 0.84 3.21
CA VAL A 29 -7.80 -0.32 3.88
C VAL A 29 -7.34 0.09 5.28
N VAL A 30 -7.80 -0.65 6.28
CA VAL A 30 -7.39 -0.42 7.66
C VAL A 30 -6.01 -1.00 7.90
N GLY A 31 -5.12 -0.18 8.39
CA GLY A 31 -3.76 -0.54 8.78
C GLY A 31 -3.40 -0.05 10.17
N ARG A 32 -2.19 -0.36 10.59
CA ARG A 32 -1.62 0.09 11.87
C ARG A 32 -0.23 0.69 11.62
N VAL A 33 0.00 1.87 12.17
CA VAL A 33 1.33 2.48 12.13
C VAL A 33 2.30 1.62 12.94
N ILE A 34 3.41 1.22 12.33
CA ILE A 34 4.48 0.44 12.97
C ILE A 34 5.76 1.27 13.18
N GLY A 35 5.89 2.39 12.50
CA GLY A 35 7.05 3.27 12.62
C GLY A 35 7.08 4.30 11.49
N PHE A 36 8.20 4.98 11.38
CA PHE A 36 8.46 6.03 10.40
C PHE A 36 9.74 5.78 9.63
N SER A 37 9.74 6.22 8.38
CA SER A 37 10.91 6.25 7.52
C SER A 37 11.05 7.65 6.90
N ARG A 38 12.28 8.03 6.55
CA ARG A 38 12.56 9.25 5.78
C ARG A 38 12.28 9.06 4.30
N THR A 39 12.12 7.83 3.86
CA THR A 39 11.79 7.50 2.47
C THR A 39 10.46 8.14 2.09
N GLN A 40 10.40 8.73 0.93
CA GLN A 40 9.17 9.30 0.40
C GLN A 40 8.28 8.17 -0.14
N GLY A 41 7.30 7.80 0.63
CA GLY A 41 6.45 6.65 0.42
C GLY A 41 6.17 5.97 1.75
N PHE A 42 5.63 4.76 1.72
CA PHE A 42 5.42 3.95 2.92
C PHE A 42 5.72 2.47 2.67
N PHE A 43 6.16 1.80 3.73
CA PHE A 43 6.38 0.37 3.73
C PHE A 43 5.20 -0.32 4.40
N ALA A 44 4.69 -1.36 3.76
CA ALA A 44 3.61 -2.18 4.30
C ALA A 44 3.73 -3.62 3.84
N SER A 45 2.92 -4.50 4.41
CA SER A 45 2.76 -5.86 3.89
C SER A 45 2.32 -5.82 2.41
N PRO A 46 2.85 -6.70 1.54
CA PRO A 46 2.36 -6.84 0.17
C PRO A 46 0.84 -7.00 0.08
N MET A 47 0.24 -7.69 1.04
CA MET A 47 -1.22 -7.85 1.11
C MET A 47 -1.94 -6.53 1.38
N PHE A 48 -1.34 -5.62 2.16
CA PHE A 48 -1.88 -4.29 2.39
C PHE A 48 -1.83 -3.45 1.10
N HIS A 49 -0.72 -3.47 0.39
CA HIS A 49 -0.58 -2.79 -0.90
C HIS A 49 -1.61 -3.31 -1.92
N ALA A 50 -1.72 -4.62 -2.07
CA ALA A 50 -2.72 -5.22 -2.96
C ALA A 50 -4.15 -4.82 -2.57
N ALA A 51 -4.46 -4.76 -1.27
CA ALA A 51 -5.77 -4.35 -0.78
C ALA A 51 -6.10 -2.88 -1.08
N THR A 52 -5.11 -2.01 -1.25
CA THR A 52 -5.32 -0.63 -1.73
C THR A 52 -5.66 -0.56 -3.22
N ARG A 53 -5.57 -1.67 -3.95
CA ARG A 53 -5.82 -1.80 -5.39
C ARG A 53 -4.88 -0.96 -6.26
N ARG A 54 -3.66 -0.76 -5.78
CA ARG A 54 -2.62 -0.02 -6.50
C ARG A 54 -1.34 -0.83 -6.52
N ASP A 55 -0.65 -0.76 -7.61
CA ASP A 55 0.73 -1.21 -7.75
C ASP A 55 1.70 -0.20 -7.13
N CYS A 56 2.97 -0.56 -7.06
CA CYS A 56 4.00 0.24 -6.39
C CYS A 56 4.90 0.96 -7.41
N ASP A 57 4.33 1.49 -8.47
CA ASP A 57 5.06 2.15 -9.57
C ASP A 57 5.13 3.68 -9.43
N GLY A 58 4.60 4.23 -8.35
CA GLY A 58 4.57 5.66 -8.08
C GLY A 58 3.18 6.22 -7.85
N ASP A 59 2.18 5.37 -7.75
CA ASP A 59 0.82 5.78 -7.40
C ASP A 59 0.76 6.40 -6.00
N GLU A 60 -0.08 7.40 -5.86
CA GLU A 60 -0.30 8.09 -4.60
C GLU A 60 -1.33 7.34 -3.74
N SER A 61 -1.13 7.38 -2.42
CA SER A 61 -2.09 6.94 -1.44
C SER A 61 -2.20 7.96 -0.31
N SER A 62 -3.41 8.19 0.16
CA SER A 62 -3.67 8.99 1.35
C SER A 62 -3.77 8.09 2.56
N VAL A 63 -3.05 8.43 3.64
CA VAL A 63 -3.12 7.72 4.92
C VAL A 63 -3.61 8.67 5.98
N THR A 64 -4.74 8.35 6.58
CA THR A 64 -5.39 9.17 7.60
C THR A 64 -5.61 8.38 8.88
N LEU A 65 -5.68 9.06 10.02
CA LEU A 65 -6.06 8.41 11.27
C LEU A 65 -7.48 7.86 11.16
N LEU A 66 -7.66 6.62 11.61
CA LEU A 66 -8.98 5.99 11.65
C LEU A 66 -9.74 6.52 12.86
N LEU A 67 -10.75 7.35 12.61
CA LEU A 67 -11.60 7.97 13.63
C LEU A 67 -12.93 7.21 13.77
N ASP A 68 -13.49 7.20 14.96
CA ASP A 68 -14.83 6.61 15.21
C ASP A 68 -15.91 7.18 14.28
N LEU A 69 -15.81 8.46 13.94
CA LEU A 69 -16.71 9.11 13.01
C LEU A 69 -16.72 8.39 11.66
N PHE A 70 -15.57 8.01 11.13
CA PHE A 70 -15.48 7.31 9.85
C PHE A 70 -16.03 5.90 9.94
N ILE A 71 -15.76 5.20 11.04
CA ILE A 71 -16.29 3.84 11.27
C ILE A 71 -17.82 3.87 11.32
N ASN A 72 -18.37 4.78 12.09
CA ASN A 72 -19.82 4.92 12.23
C ASN A 72 -20.49 5.38 10.93
N PHE A 73 -19.88 6.33 10.22
CA PHE A 73 -20.38 6.79 8.93
C PHE A 73 -20.37 5.65 7.89
N SER A 74 -19.27 4.91 7.80
CA SER A 74 -19.17 3.76 6.91
C SER A 74 -20.24 2.71 7.22
N LYS A 75 -20.44 2.40 8.51
CA LYS A 75 -21.42 1.39 8.93
C LYS A 75 -22.87 1.80 8.64
N GLN A 76 -23.19 3.08 8.79
CA GLN A 76 -24.60 3.55 8.74
C GLN A 76 -25.02 4.01 7.34
N TYR A 77 -24.11 4.52 6.53
CA TYR A 77 -24.46 5.26 5.33
C TYR A 77 -23.82 4.73 4.05
N LEU A 78 -22.76 3.91 4.15
CA LEU A 78 -22.07 3.43 2.98
C LEU A 78 -22.50 2.01 2.59
N PRO A 79 -22.41 1.66 1.30
CA PRO A 79 -22.74 0.32 0.83
C PRO A 79 -21.77 -0.72 1.35
N ASP A 80 -22.25 -1.93 1.60
CA ASP A 80 -21.46 -3.04 2.13
C ASP A 80 -20.43 -3.59 1.12
N SER A 81 -20.68 -3.38 -0.19
CA SER A 81 -19.81 -3.88 -1.25
C SER A 81 -18.92 -2.78 -1.80
N ARG A 82 -17.63 -3.11 -1.98
CA ARG A 82 -16.67 -2.22 -2.61
C ARG A 82 -16.97 -2.04 -4.09
N GLY A 83 -16.82 -0.79 -4.58
CA GLY A 83 -17.00 -0.48 -5.99
C GLY A 83 -18.45 -0.40 -6.47
N SER A 84 -19.43 -0.58 -5.59
CA SER A 84 -20.86 -0.43 -5.96
C SER A 84 -21.25 1.00 -6.30
N THR A 85 -20.51 1.97 -5.74
CA THR A 85 -20.61 3.39 -6.06
C THR A 85 -19.20 3.99 -6.05
N GLN A 86 -18.69 4.38 -7.21
CA GLN A 86 -17.31 4.91 -7.32
C GLN A 86 -17.09 6.19 -6.51
N ASP A 87 -18.14 6.97 -6.33
CA ASP A 87 -18.11 8.23 -5.58
C ASP A 87 -18.53 8.08 -4.11
N ALA A 88 -18.68 6.85 -3.61
CA ALA A 88 -18.93 6.65 -2.19
C ALA A 88 -17.72 7.12 -1.39
N PRO A 89 -17.88 8.01 -0.40
CA PRO A 89 -16.76 8.73 0.19
C PRO A 89 -15.79 7.83 0.95
N LEU A 90 -16.25 6.73 1.54
CA LEU A 90 -15.35 5.82 2.24
C LEU A 90 -16.03 4.51 2.65
N VAL A 91 -15.58 3.40 2.11
CA VAL A 91 -15.88 2.05 2.61
C VAL A 91 -14.64 1.51 3.29
N LEU A 92 -14.72 1.21 4.59
CA LEU A 92 -13.61 0.63 5.33
C LEU A 92 -13.56 -0.89 5.15
N THR A 93 -12.38 -1.42 4.91
CA THR A 93 -12.16 -2.85 4.77
C THR A 93 -10.87 -3.30 5.45
N SER A 94 -10.90 -4.50 6.02
CA SER A 94 -9.73 -5.23 6.50
C SER A 94 -9.49 -6.50 5.67
N LYS A 95 -10.28 -6.71 4.61
CA LYS A 95 -10.23 -7.91 3.77
C LYS A 95 -9.70 -7.57 2.39
N LEU A 96 -8.87 -8.47 1.87
CA LEU A 96 -8.51 -8.51 0.46
C LEU A 96 -9.42 -9.51 -0.24
N ILE A 97 -10.11 -9.06 -1.29
CA ILE A 97 -10.89 -9.93 -2.19
C ILE A 97 -10.15 -9.91 -3.53
N PRO A 98 -9.41 -10.98 -3.88
CA PRO A 98 -8.55 -10.96 -5.08
C PRO A 98 -9.29 -10.62 -6.37
N ALA A 99 -10.53 -11.08 -6.54
CA ALA A 99 -11.34 -10.81 -7.73
C ALA A 99 -11.70 -9.33 -7.94
N GLU A 100 -11.51 -8.47 -6.93
CA GLU A 100 -11.77 -7.03 -7.02
C GLU A 100 -10.49 -6.21 -7.24
N VAL A 101 -9.34 -6.86 -7.31
CA VAL A 101 -8.02 -6.23 -7.43
C VAL A 101 -7.50 -6.48 -8.83
N ASP A 102 -6.94 -5.46 -9.46
CA ASP A 102 -6.26 -5.61 -10.74
C ASP A 102 -5.06 -6.55 -10.59
N ASP A 103 -4.85 -7.41 -11.58
CA ASP A 103 -3.77 -8.40 -11.56
C ASP A 103 -2.39 -7.75 -11.36
N MET A 104 -2.20 -6.53 -11.85
CA MET A 104 -0.95 -5.79 -11.69
C MET A 104 -0.60 -5.50 -10.23
N ALA A 105 -1.59 -5.32 -9.36
CA ALA A 105 -1.35 -5.13 -7.93
C ALA A 105 -0.78 -6.38 -7.24
N PHE A 106 -0.88 -7.55 -7.88
CA PHE A 106 -0.30 -8.80 -7.39
C PHE A 106 1.09 -9.09 -7.96
N ASP A 107 1.59 -8.25 -8.84
CA ASP A 107 2.93 -8.38 -9.44
C ASP A 107 4.05 -7.85 -8.53
N LEU A 108 3.80 -7.73 -7.24
CA LEU A 108 4.82 -7.38 -6.25
C LEU A 108 5.81 -8.52 -6.04
N ASP A 109 7.10 -8.22 -6.15
CA ASP A 109 8.18 -9.12 -5.81
C ASP A 109 8.27 -9.27 -4.29
N ILE A 110 8.16 -10.51 -3.79
CA ILE A 110 8.06 -10.80 -2.36
C ILE A 110 9.17 -11.70 -1.82
N GLY A 111 10.12 -12.06 -2.66
CA GLY A 111 11.27 -12.86 -2.26
C GLY A 111 12.22 -12.11 -1.31
N TRP A 112 13.07 -12.86 -0.63
CA TRP A 112 14.11 -12.30 0.25
C TRP A 112 15.31 -11.77 -0.53
N ARG A 113 15.56 -12.30 -1.71
CA ARG A 113 16.67 -11.91 -2.60
C ARG A 113 16.30 -12.22 -4.04
N TYR A 114 16.82 -11.42 -4.95
CA TYR A 114 16.82 -11.78 -6.36
C TYR A 114 17.84 -12.89 -6.60
N PRO A 115 17.53 -13.89 -7.43
CA PRO A 115 18.48 -14.93 -7.82
C PRO A 115 19.61 -14.34 -8.69
N LEU A 116 20.77 -15.00 -8.73
CA LEU A 116 21.90 -14.53 -9.54
C LEU A 116 21.54 -14.40 -11.03
N GLU A 117 20.72 -15.34 -11.51
CA GLU A 117 20.21 -15.35 -12.88
C GLU A 117 19.45 -14.07 -13.26
N PHE A 118 18.87 -13.38 -12.28
CA PHE A 118 18.23 -12.09 -12.52
C PHE A 118 19.26 -11.04 -12.93
N TYR A 119 20.38 -10.95 -12.22
CA TYR A 119 21.44 -9.99 -12.53
C TYR A 119 22.14 -10.32 -13.84
N ASP A 120 22.38 -11.60 -14.11
CA ASP A 120 22.95 -12.05 -15.38
C ASP A 120 22.00 -11.76 -16.54
N ALA A 121 20.69 -11.91 -16.34
CA ALA A 121 19.69 -11.55 -17.33
C ALA A 121 19.66 -10.05 -17.61
N CYS A 122 19.79 -9.22 -16.56
CA CYS A 122 19.88 -7.76 -16.72
C CYS A 122 21.10 -7.35 -17.54
N LEU A 123 22.26 -7.97 -17.26
CA LEU A 123 23.50 -7.72 -18.03
C LEU A 123 23.36 -8.10 -19.49
N ASN A 124 22.60 -9.12 -19.80
CA ASN A 124 22.38 -9.62 -21.17
C ASN A 124 21.12 -9.07 -21.82
N TYR A 125 20.47 -8.05 -21.22
CA TYR A 125 19.23 -7.43 -21.73
C TYR A 125 18.10 -8.43 -22.05
N LYS A 126 17.99 -9.50 -21.28
CA LYS A 126 16.91 -10.48 -21.40
C LYS A 126 15.58 -9.91 -20.97
N GLN A 127 14.50 -10.50 -21.46
CA GLN A 127 13.15 -10.10 -21.04
C GLN A 127 12.90 -10.50 -19.59
N PRO A 128 12.23 -9.65 -18.77
CA PRO A 128 11.96 -9.94 -17.34
C PRO A 128 11.25 -11.29 -17.11
N ARG A 129 10.40 -11.71 -18.02
CA ARG A 129 9.65 -12.98 -17.95
C ARG A 129 10.52 -14.23 -18.10
N GLU A 130 11.77 -14.10 -18.55
CA GLU A 130 12.69 -15.21 -18.73
C GLU A 130 13.33 -15.66 -17.42
N VAL A 131 13.21 -14.85 -16.38
CA VAL A 131 13.70 -15.18 -15.04
C VAL A 131 12.54 -15.30 -14.07
N TYR A 132 12.50 -16.40 -13.33
CA TYR A 132 11.48 -16.57 -12.30
C TYR A 132 11.80 -15.72 -11.07
N ILE A 133 10.91 -14.77 -10.77
CA ILE A 133 10.89 -14.00 -9.53
C ILE A 133 9.58 -14.33 -8.80
N GLU A 134 9.69 -14.57 -7.50
CA GLU A 134 8.51 -14.87 -6.71
C GLU A 134 7.66 -13.62 -6.48
N ARG A 135 6.39 -13.70 -6.86
CA ARG A 135 5.44 -12.60 -6.77
C ARG A 135 4.26 -12.96 -5.87
N LEU A 136 3.63 -11.93 -5.29
CA LEU A 136 2.47 -12.08 -4.41
C LEU A 136 1.36 -12.92 -5.04
N GLY A 137 1.04 -12.68 -6.31
CA GLY A 137 -0.02 -13.41 -7.03
C GLY A 137 0.17 -14.93 -7.05
N LYS A 138 1.41 -15.41 -6.96
CA LYS A 138 1.69 -16.86 -6.92
C LYS A 138 1.46 -17.51 -5.55
N ARG A 139 1.30 -16.70 -4.52
CA ARG A 139 1.03 -17.19 -3.15
C ARG A 139 -0.44 -17.10 -2.75
N LEU A 140 -1.27 -16.42 -3.53
CA LEU A 140 -2.71 -16.34 -3.25
C LEU A 140 -3.32 -17.74 -3.18
N GLU A 141 -4.22 -17.93 -2.22
CA GLU A 141 -4.91 -19.22 -1.96
C GLU A 141 -3.99 -20.37 -1.52
N THR A 142 -2.75 -20.07 -1.16
CA THR A 142 -1.83 -21.04 -0.56
C THR A 142 -1.65 -20.78 0.93
N GLU A 143 -1.07 -21.76 1.66
CA GLU A 143 -0.76 -21.61 3.08
C GLU A 143 0.25 -20.47 3.35
N LEU A 144 1.07 -20.12 2.36
CA LEU A 144 2.11 -19.11 2.47
C LEU A 144 1.65 -17.69 2.12
N GLN A 145 0.37 -17.49 1.82
CA GLN A 145 -0.12 -16.19 1.35
C GLN A 145 0.05 -15.04 2.36
N TYR A 146 0.22 -15.33 3.65
CA TYR A 146 0.36 -14.31 4.70
C TYR A 146 1.73 -14.28 5.39
N SER A 147 2.67 -15.09 4.94
CA SER A 147 3.94 -15.27 5.64
C SER A 147 5.14 -15.34 4.69
N GLY A 148 6.34 -15.15 5.26
CA GLY A 148 7.58 -15.32 4.53
C GLY A 148 7.84 -14.26 3.46
N PHE A 149 7.28 -13.07 3.59
CA PHE A 149 7.59 -11.94 2.74
C PHE A 149 8.91 -11.31 3.16
N GLY A 150 9.71 -10.91 2.18
CA GLY A 150 10.96 -10.24 2.37
C GLY A 150 11.15 -9.08 1.40
N PHE A 151 12.25 -8.38 1.57
CA PHE A 151 12.73 -7.42 0.58
C PHE A 151 13.67 -8.14 -0.37
N THR A 152 13.50 -7.98 -1.66
CA THR A 152 14.32 -8.60 -2.69
C THR A 152 15.77 -8.11 -2.70
N HIS A 153 16.03 -6.97 -2.10
CA HIS A 153 17.36 -6.44 -1.83
C HIS A 153 17.61 -6.38 -0.32
N ASN A 154 18.88 -6.53 0.08
CA ASN A 154 19.29 -6.30 1.46
C ASN A 154 19.07 -4.83 1.81
N VAL A 155 18.10 -4.57 2.66
CA VAL A 155 17.84 -3.23 3.19
C VAL A 155 18.32 -3.24 4.64
N SER A 156 19.48 -2.61 4.88
CA SER A 156 20.02 -2.45 6.24
C SER A 156 19.36 -1.28 6.98
N ASP A 157 18.80 -0.32 6.23
CA ASP A 157 18.16 0.86 6.77
C ASP A 157 16.98 1.29 5.87
N LEU A 158 15.78 1.29 6.42
CA LEU A 158 14.57 1.74 5.74
C LEU A 158 14.60 3.24 5.38
N ASN A 159 15.53 4.01 5.92
CA ASN A 159 15.75 5.41 5.56
C ASN A 159 16.64 5.60 4.32
N SER A 160 17.24 4.53 3.80
CA SER A 160 18.08 4.56 2.60
C SER A 160 17.27 4.53 1.29
N GLY A 161 15.94 4.55 1.36
CA GLY A 161 15.07 4.56 0.19
C GLY A 161 15.11 5.87 -0.60
N VAL A 162 14.34 5.90 -1.67
CA VAL A 162 14.27 7.04 -2.59
C VAL A 162 13.72 8.28 -1.86
N LEU A 163 14.45 9.39 -1.99
CA LEU A 163 14.00 10.72 -1.60
C LEU A 163 13.69 11.49 -2.88
N CYS A 164 12.42 11.57 -3.25
CA CYS A 164 11.99 12.33 -4.40
C CYS A 164 11.71 13.78 -3.99
N SER A 165 12.49 14.72 -4.50
CA SER A 165 12.26 16.15 -4.26
C SER A 165 11.21 16.75 -5.21
N ALA A 166 10.86 16.08 -6.30
CA ALA A 166 9.96 16.60 -7.32
C ALA A 166 8.53 16.82 -6.85
N TYR A 167 8.09 16.07 -5.83
CA TYR A 167 6.73 16.17 -5.28
C TYR A 167 6.62 17.07 -4.04
N LYS A 168 7.68 17.82 -3.70
CA LYS A 168 7.63 18.72 -2.52
C LYS A 168 6.71 19.92 -2.69
N ILE A 169 6.41 20.28 -3.93
CA ILE A 169 5.52 21.37 -4.26
C ILE A 169 4.42 20.79 -5.15
N ILE A 170 3.26 20.56 -4.55
CA ILE A 170 2.06 20.20 -5.33
C ILE A 170 1.54 21.53 -5.88
N PRO A 171 1.58 21.77 -7.19
CA PRO A 171 1.02 22.97 -7.78
C PRO A 171 -0.48 23.04 -7.50
N SER A 172 -1.01 24.23 -7.31
CA SER A 172 -2.45 24.41 -7.19
C SER A 172 -3.17 23.92 -8.45
N MET A 173 -4.46 23.63 -8.34
CA MET A 173 -5.24 23.23 -9.53
C MET A 173 -5.23 24.31 -10.61
N GLU A 174 -5.10 25.57 -10.24
CA GLU A 174 -4.99 26.71 -11.16
C GLU A 174 -3.66 26.72 -11.92
N GLU A 175 -2.60 26.20 -11.32
CA GLU A 175 -1.28 26.10 -11.99
C GLU A 175 -1.17 24.85 -12.89
N LYS A 176 -2.12 23.91 -12.78
CA LYS A 176 -2.17 22.70 -13.62
C LYS A 176 -3.00 22.88 -14.89
N LEU A 177 -3.77 23.95 -15.01
CA LEU A 177 -4.60 24.31 -16.16
C LEU A 177 -3.89 25.33 -17.05
#